data_ff33514ba3670f08b748092b58124515
#
_entry.id   ff33514ba3670f08b748092b58124515
#
_cell.length_a   1.000
_cell.length_b   1.000
_cell.length_c   1.000
_cell.angle_alpha   90.00
_cell.angle_beta   90.00
_cell.angle_gamma   90.00
#
_symmetry.space_group_name_H-M   'P 1'
#
loop_
_entity.id
_entity.type
_entity.pdbx_description
1 polymer ?
#
loop_
_entity_poly.entity_id
_entity_poly.type
_entity_poly.pdbx_seq_one_letter_code
_entity_poly.pdbx_strand_id
1 'polypeptide(L)'
;MLLFDRDGEYWVILNKRTQKVEHHKGEICFPGGRKDMLDKDLTETALRETWEEMGVDPSNVSVLGILGKTETTTGYEITPTVGLISYPYQFNIHNDEVEEVIEMPLSCLFLKDTRRYEAKLLEGEVIVQPAFHYENNMIFGATARILNNFACLIDSRNLEEPA
;
A
#
# COMPACT_ATOMS: atom_id res chain seq x y z
N MET A 1 0.68 4.83 1.93
CA MET A 1 0.13 3.72 2.76
C MET A 1 -0.58 4.34 3.96
N LEU A 2 -1.91 4.20 4.03
CA LEU A 2 -2.71 4.67 5.15
C LEU A 2 -2.99 3.53 6.13
N LEU A 3 -2.85 3.82 7.41
CA LEU A 3 -3.17 2.95 8.52
C LEU A 3 -4.28 3.55 9.37
N PHE A 4 -5.00 2.71 10.10
CA PHE A 4 -5.91 3.12 11.17
C PHE A 4 -5.92 2.06 12.27
N ASP A 5 -6.29 2.47 13.48
CA ASP A 5 -6.51 1.55 14.61
C ASP A 5 -8.01 1.22 14.71
N ARG A 6 -8.33 -0.06 14.78
CA ARG A 6 -9.66 -0.58 15.09
C ARG A 6 -9.55 -1.55 16.26
N ASP A 7 -10.04 -1.14 17.40
CA ASP A 7 -10.09 -1.96 18.62
C ASP A 7 -8.72 -2.51 19.07
N GLY A 8 -7.65 -1.73 18.88
CA GLY A 8 -6.27 -2.10 19.26
C GLY A 8 -5.53 -2.92 18.22
N GLU A 9 -6.08 -3.10 17.02
CA GLU A 9 -5.43 -3.71 15.87
C GLU A 9 -5.25 -2.68 14.76
N TYR A 10 -4.04 -2.62 14.18
CA TYR A 10 -3.79 -1.76 13.02
C TYR A 10 -4.22 -2.44 11.73
N TRP A 11 -4.87 -1.65 10.89
CA TRP A 11 -5.33 -2.02 9.56
C TRP A 11 -4.66 -1.15 8.51
N VAL A 12 -4.47 -1.69 7.33
CA VAL A 12 -3.98 -0.96 6.16
C VAL A 12 -5.08 -0.79 5.12
N ILE A 13 -5.12 0.38 4.51
CA ILE A 13 -6.07 0.71 3.44
C ILE A 13 -5.38 0.49 2.09
N LEU A 14 -6.07 -0.25 1.24
CA LEU A 14 -5.70 -0.51 -0.14
C LEU A 14 -6.86 -0.15 -1.08
N ASN A 15 -6.54 0.20 -2.30
CA ASN A 15 -7.49 0.48 -3.37
C ASN A 15 -7.48 -0.66 -4.38
N LYS A 16 -8.67 -1.13 -4.78
CA LYS A 16 -8.83 -1.92 -5.99
C LYS A 16 -9.08 -0.96 -7.16
N ARG A 17 -8.22 -0.99 -8.15
CA ARG A 17 -8.34 -0.13 -9.33
C ARG A 17 -9.49 -0.58 -10.23
N THR A 18 -10.18 0.38 -10.84
CA THR A 18 -11.27 0.08 -11.78
C THR A 18 -10.75 -0.57 -13.06
N GLN A 19 -11.67 -1.12 -13.86
CA GLN A 19 -11.38 -1.58 -15.23
C GLN A 19 -11.28 -0.42 -16.23
N LYS A 20 -11.61 0.81 -15.84
CA LYS A 20 -11.62 2.01 -16.68
C LYS A 20 -10.26 2.69 -16.80
N VAL A 21 -9.36 2.49 -15.83
CA VAL A 21 -8.01 3.06 -15.87
C VAL A 21 -7.19 2.51 -17.03
N GLU A 22 -6.19 3.25 -17.50
CA GLU A 22 -5.36 2.84 -18.64
C GLU A 22 -4.45 1.65 -18.28
N HIS A 23 -3.86 1.68 -17.08
CA HIS A 23 -2.90 0.68 -16.62
C HIS A 23 -3.31 0.04 -15.29
N HIS A 24 -2.83 -1.19 -15.04
CA HIS A 24 -3.02 -1.91 -13.77
C HIS A 24 -4.49 -2.10 -13.38
N LYS A 25 -5.33 -2.45 -14.36
CA LYS A 25 -6.77 -2.67 -14.18
C LYS A 25 -7.05 -3.79 -13.21
N GLY A 26 -7.90 -3.52 -12.19
CA GLY A 26 -8.29 -4.49 -11.17
C GLY A 26 -7.18 -4.87 -10.18
N GLU A 27 -5.98 -4.28 -10.29
CA GLU A 27 -4.90 -4.52 -9.34
C GLU A 27 -5.18 -3.83 -8.00
N ILE A 28 -4.63 -4.41 -6.94
CA ILE A 28 -4.69 -3.85 -5.59
C ILE A 28 -3.43 -3.01 -5.35
N CYS A 29 -3.62 -1.77 -4.95
CA CYS A 29 -2.52 -0.84 -4.69
C CYS A 29 -2.81 0.03 -3.46
N PHE A 30 -1.78 0.73 -2.99
CA PHE A 30 -1.97 1.86 -2.10
C PHE A 30 -2.53 3.05 -2.87
N PRO A 31 -3.30 3.95 -2.22
CA PRO A 31 -3.59 5.24 -2.81
C PRO A 31 -2.29 6.00 -3.06
N GLY A 32 -2.21 6.66 -4.21
CA GLY A 32 -1.01 7.40 -4.58
C GLY A 32 -0.78 7.45 -6.09
N GLY A 33 0.11 8.36 -6.51
CA GLY A 33 0.38 8.59 -7.91
C GLY A 33 1.73 9.26 -8.17
N ARG A 34 1.81 9.99 -9.27
CA ARG A 34 3.04 10.63 -9.72
C ARG A 34 3.19 12.00 -9.08
N LYS A 35 4.44 12.37 -8.81
CA LYS A 35 4.77 13.71 -8.35
C LYS A 35 4.38 14.75 -9.40
N ASP A 36 3.54 15.71 -9.01
CA ASP A 36 3.29 16.93 -9.78
C ASP A 36 4.39 17.97 -9.55
N MET A 37 4.53 18.90 -10.50
CA MET A 37 5.50 20.00 -10.38
C MET A 37 5.21 20.95 -9.21
N LEU A 38 3.97 21.00 -8.76
CA LEU A 38 3.53 21.82 -7.65
C LEU A 38 3.76 21.16 -6.29
N ASP A 39 3.94 19.84 -6.25
CA ASP A 39 4.21 19.13 -5.00
C ASP A 39 5.63 19.46 -4.49
N LYS A 40 5.76 19.89 -3.25
CA LYS A 40 7.07 20.20 -2.62
C LYS A 40 7.93 18.95 -2.54
N ASP A 41 7.33 17.86 -2.10
CA ASP A 41 7.99 16.58 -1.88
C ASP A 41 7.06 15.39 -2.16
N LEU A 42 7.56 14.15 -2.01
CA LEU A 42 6.79 12.93 -2.25
C LEU A 42 5.73 12.67 -1.18
N THR A 43 5.86 13.26 0.01
CA THR A 43 4.83 13.19 1.05
C THR A 43 3.61 14.00 0.64
N GLU A 44 3.83 15.23 0.15
CA GLU A 44 2.74 16.06 -0.37
C GLU A 44 2.05 15.39 -1.57
N THR A 45 2.82 14.78 -2.47
CA THR A 45 2.27 13.95 -3.56
C THR A 45 1.34 12.85 -3.02
N ALA A 46 1.83 12.06 -2.05
CA ALA A 46 1.06 10.95 -1.49
C ALA A 46 -0.24 11.43 -0.82
N LEU A 47 -0.22 12.55 -0.13
CA LEU A 47 -1.39 13.14 0.51
C LEU A 47 -2.38 13.71 -0.51
N ARG A 48 -1.92 14.43 -1.54
CA ARG A 48 -2.75 14.97 -2.61
C ARG A 48 -3.46 13.84 -3.37
N GLU A 49 -2.73 12.84 -3.83
CA GLU A 49 -3.28 11.70 -4.56
C GLU A 49 -4.30 10.93 -3.71
N THR A 50 -4.01 10.72 -2.42
CA THR A 50 -4.93 10.07 -1.49
C THR A 50 -6.23 10.88 -1.32
N TRP A 51 -6.13 12.20 -1.32
CA TRP A 51 -7.31 13.07 -1.29
C TRP A 51 -8.11 12.99 -2.60
N GLU A 52 -7.44 13.01 -3.74
CA GLU A 52 -8.05 12.92 -5.06
C GLU A 52 -8.76 11.58 -5.28
N GLU A 53 -8.13 10.47 -4.92
CA GLU A 53 -8.67 9.12 -5.11
C GLU A 53 -9.74 8.73 -4.08
N MET A 54 -9.58 9.15 -2.82
CA MET A 54 -10.35 8.62 -1.69
C MET A 54 -11.08 9.67 -0.86
N GLY A 55 -10.85 10.97 -1.10
CA GLY A 55 -11.41 12.05 -0.31
C GLY A 55 -10.84 12.17 1.10
N VAL A 56 -9.65 11.63 1.34
CA VAL A 56 -8.99 11.75 2.66
C VAL A 56 -8.27 13.08 2.74
N ASP A 57 -8.81 14.01 3.54
CA ASP A 57 -8.22 15.33 3.75
C ASP A 57 -6.79 15.19 4.34
N PRO A 58 -5.76 15.80 3.73
CA PRO A 58 -4.41 15.80 4.25
C PRO A 58 -4.27 16.20 5.73
N SER A 59 -5.12 17.10 6.21
CA SER A 59 -5.14 17.53 7.62
C SER A 59 -5.57 16.43 8.60
N ASN A 60 -6.25 15.40 8.11
CA ASN A 60 -6.67 14.24 8.89
C ASN A 60 -5.61 13.12 8.92
N VAL A 61 -4.49 13.29 8.23
CA VAL A 61 -3.44 12.28 8.15
C VAL A 61 -2.25 12.68 9.04
N SER A 62 -1.98 11.87 10.05
CA SER A 62 -0.75 11.97 10.83
C SER A 62 0.36 11.19 10.11
N VAL A 63 1.28 11.90 9.45
CA VAL A 63 2.42 11.27 8.75
C VAL A 63 3.37 10.67 9.78
N LEU A 64 3.58 9.35 9.71
CA LEU A 64 4.46 8.60 10.62
C LEU A 64 5.89 8.52 10.08
N GLY A 65 6.06 8.48 8.75
CA GLY A 65 7.38 8.38 8.14
C GLY A 65 7.33 7.94 6.68
N ILE A 66 8.51 7.67 6.14
CA ILE A 66 8.73 7.25 4.75
C ILE A 66 9.48 5.92 4.78
N LEU A 67 9.02 4.95 4.00
CA LEU A 67 9.71 3.66 3.85
C LEU A 67 10.78 3.72 2.76
N GLY A 68 11.63 2.71 2.75
CA GLY A 68 12.60 2.53 1.67
C GLY A 68 11.94 2.42 0.29
N LYS A 69 12.63 2.92 -0.71
CA LYS A 69 12.18 2.91 -2.10
C LYS A 69 11.99 1.49 -2.62
N THR A 70 10.99 1.32 -3.47
CA THR A 70 10.67 0.06 -4.15
C THR A 70 10.59 0.31 -5.64
N GLU A 71 11.43 -0.37 -6.42
CA GLU A 71 11.37 -0.29 -7.89
C GLU A 71 10.27 -1.19 -8.43
N THR A 72 9.55 -0.73 -9.44
CA THR A 72 8.59 -1.56 -10.18
C THR A 72 9.30 -2.30 -11.33
N THR A 73 8.69 -3.36 -11.84
CA THR A 73 9.18 -4.07 -13.03
C THR A 73 9.16 -3.21 -14.29
N THR A 74 8.45 -2.09 -14.27
CA THR A 74 8.36 -1.12 -15.37
C THR A 74 9.32 0.08 -15.19
N GLY A 75 10.25 0.00 -14.22
CA GLY A 75 11.28 1.01 -13.99
C GLY A 75 10.84 2.26 -13.22
N TYR A 76 9.65 2.23 -12.62
CA TYR A 76 9.24 3.30 -11.69
C TYR A 76 9.78 3.06 -10.29
N GLU A 77 10.18 4.12 -9.62
CA GLU A 77 10.55 4.13 -8.22
C GLU A 77 9.38 4.61 -7.38
N ILE A 78 8.94 3.78 -6.42
CA ILE A 78 7.89 4.12 -5.47
C ILE A 78 8.53 4.42 -4.12
N THR A 79 8.17 5.57 -3.54
CA THR A 79 8.55 5.97 -2.18
C THR A 79 7.30 5.97 -1.30
N PRO A 80 7.06 4.94 -0.49
CA PRO A 80 5.84 4.86 0.31
C PRO A 80 5.92 5.80 1.51
N THR A 81 4.95 6.71 1.64
CA THR A 81 4.70 7.49 2.85
C THR A 81 3.69 6.76 3.71
N VAL A 82 3.98 6.58 5.00
CA VAL A 82 3.08 5.95 5.98
C VAL A 82 2.36 7.04 6.74
N GLY A 83 1.04 6.98 6.74
CA GLY A 83 0.17 7.89 7.48
C GLY A 83 -0.87 7.14 8.31
N LEU A 84 -1.28 7.73 9.42
CA LEU A 84 -2.33 7.24 10.29
C LEU A 84 -3.53 8.17 10.20
N ILE A 85 -4.73 7.60 10.10
CA ILE A 85 -6.01 8.33 10.15
C ILE A 85 -6.86 7.82 11.31
N SER A 86 -7.80 8.65 11.75
CA SER A 86 -8.81 8.25 12.74
C SER A 86 -9.83 7.29 12.11
N TYR A 87 -10.30 6.32 12.88
CA TYR A 87 -11.35 5.39 12.49
C TYR A 87 -12.61 5.58 13.35
N PRO A 88 -13.83 5.44 12.79
CA PRO A 88 -14.13 5.21 11.38
C PRO A 88 -13.89 6.46 10.51
N TYR A 89 -13.49 6.26 9.25
CA TYR A 89 -13.33 7.33 8.27
C TYR A 89 -14.34 7.15 7.12
N GLN A 90 -15.00 8.23 6.70
CA GLN A 90 -15.93 8.19 5.58
C GLN A 90 -15.17 8.55 4.30
N PHE A 91 -14.83 7.53 3.50
CA PHE A 91 -14.19 7.73 2.21
C PHE A 91 -15.17 8.30 1.18
N ASN A 92 -14.65 9.20 0.34
CA ASN A 92 -15.35 9.71 -0.83
C ASN A 92 -14.54 9.31 -2.07
N ILE A 93 -14.71 8.07 -2.51
CA ILE A 93 -13.90 7.46 -3.57
C ILE A 93 -14.22 8.04 -4.95
N HIS A 94 -13.16 8.24 -5.75
CA HIS A 94 -13.29 8.63 -7.16
C HIS A 94 -13.58 7.38 -8.01
N ASN A 95 -14.85 7.15 -8.34
CA ASN A 95 -15.35 5.91 -8.97
C ASN A 95 -14.79 5.62 -10.38
N ASP A 96 -14.04 6.52 -10.99
CA ASP A 96 -13.37 6.25 -12.26
C ASP A 96 -12.00 5.59 -12.05
N GLU A 97 -11.40 5.72 -10.87
CA GLU A 97 -10.08 5.16 -10.55
C GLU A 97 -10.15 4.05 -9.52
N VAL A 98 -10.98 4.21 -8.50
CA VAL A 98 -11.13 3.26 -7.40
C VAL A 98 -12.47 2.54 -7.50
N GLU A 99 -12.43 1.20 -7.59
CA GLU A 99 -13.61 0.33 -7.59
C GLU A 99 -14.07 0.03 -6.17
N GLU A 100 -13.10 -0.26 -5.28
CA GLU A 100 -13.34 -0.74 -3.92
C GLU A 100 -12.21 -0.31 -3.00
N VAL A 101 -12.54 0.05 -1.76
CA VAL A 101 -11.59 0.22 -0.66
C VAL A 101 -11.49 -1.07 0.12
N ILE A 102 -10.28 -1.59 0.28
CA ILE A 102 -10.00 -2.82 1.01
C ILE A 102 -9.32 -2.43 2.32
N GLU A 103 -9.94 -2.82 3.43
CA GLU A 103 -9.37 -2.69 4.77
C GLU A 103 -8.79 -4.04 5.18
N MET A 104 -7.48 -4.16 5.32
CA MET A 104 -6.80 -5.41 5.65
C MET A 104 -6.10 -5.28 7.01
N PRO A 105 -6.34 -6.19 7.97
CA PRO A 105 -5.60 -6.20 9.23
C PRO A 105 -4.11 -6.43 8.98
N LEU A 106 -3.25 -5.70 9.66
CA LEU A 106 -1.79 -5.91 9.52
C LEU A 106 -1.34 -7.29 10.01
N SER A 107 -2.08 -7.91 10.94
CA SER A 107 -1.83 -9.29 11.37
C SER A 107 -1.86 -10.29 10.20
N CYS A 108 -2.65 -10.03 9.14
CA CYS A 108 -2.69 -10.86 7.94
C CYS A 108 -1.32 -10.99 7.25
N LEU A 109 -0.42 -10.02 7.40
CA LEU A 109 0.93 -10.08 6.82
C LEU A 109 1.79 -11.20 7.42
N PHE A 110 1.41 -11.72 8.58
CA PHE A 110 2.16 -12.77 9.31
C PHE A 110 1.51 -14.15 9.25
N LEU A 111 0.28 -14.24 8.72
CA LEU A 111 -0.45 -15.50 8.64
C LEU A 111 0.01 -16.33 7.42
N LYS A 112 0.23 -17.64 7.61
CA LYS A 112 0.59 -18.55 6.52
C LYS A 112 -0.49 -18.64 5.43
N ASP A 113 -1.76 -18.53 5.83
CA ASP A 113 -2.89 -18.68 4.94
C ASP A 113 -3.11 -17.45 4.03
N THR A 114 -2.54 -16.31 4.37
CA THR A 114 -2.55 -15.10 3.53
C THR A 114 -1.30 -14.97 2.67
N ARG A 115 -0.14 -15.41 3.17
CA ARG A 115 1.12 -15.30 2.43
C ARG A 115 1.12 -16.21 1.22
N ARG A 116 1.54 -15.67 0.08
CA ARG A 116 1.71 -16.35 -1.19
C ARG A 116 3.04 -15.92 -1.82
N TYR A 117 3.39 -16.58 -2.89
CA TYR A 117 4.53 -16.22 -3.71
C TYR A 117 4.10 -16.20 -5.17
N GLU A 118 4.53 -15.18 -5.89
CA GLU A 118 4.37 -15.05 -7.33
C GLU A 118 5.71 -15.38 -7.99
N ALA A 119 5.68 -16.27 -8.97
CA ALA A 119 6.84 -16.56 -9.80
C ALA A 119 6.69 -15.85 -11.16
N LYS A 120 7.64 -15.02 -11.52
CA LYS A 120 7.71 -14.30 -12.82
C LYS A 120 8.96 -14.69 -13.57
N LEU A 121 8.84 -14.83 -14.88
CA LEU A 121 10.00 -14.93 -15.77
C LEU A 121 10.43 -13.51 -16.15
N LEU A 122 11.62 -13.10 -15.75
CA LEU A 122 12.20 -11.82 -16.11
C LEU A 122 13.59 -12.05 -16.72
N GLU A 123 13.82 -11.58 -17.94
CA GLU A 123 15.10 -11.72 -18.66
C GLU A 123 15.67 -13.15 -18.72
N GLY A 124 14.78 -14.16 -18.74
CA GLY A 124 15.16 -15.56 -18.77
C GLY A 124 15.37 -16.23 -17.39
N GLU A 125 15.25 -15.47 -16.32
CA GLU A 125 15.34 -15.97 -14.95
C GLU A 125 14.00 -16.00 -14.25
N VAL A 126 13.75 -17.02 -13.41
CA VAL A 126 12.55 -17.12 -12.59
C VAL A 126 12.77 -16.34 -11.29
N ILE A 127 12.06 -15.25 -11.14
CA ILE A 127 12.07 -14.43 -9.92
C ILE A 127 10.84 -14.78 -9.08
N VAL A 128 11.05 -15.12 -7.81
CA VAL A 128 9.99 -15.38 -6.84
C VAL A 128 9.82 -14.15 -5.95
N GLN A 129 8.61 -13.62 -5.89
CA GLN A 129 8.29 -12.41 -5.13
C GLN A 129 7.16 -12.66 -4.13
N PRO A 130 7.08 -11.91 -3.01
CA PRO A 130 5.98 -12.02 -2.08
C PRO A 130 4.67 -11.61 -2.74
N ALA A 131 3.60 -12.28 -2.36
CA ALA A 131 2.22 -11.94 -2.66
C ALA A 131 1.36 -12.23 -1.43
N PHE A 132 0.16 -11.65 -1.36
CA PHE A 132 -0.79 -11.90 -0.28
C PHE A 132 -2.17 -12.18 -0.87
N HIS A 133 -2.86 -13.12 -0.26
CA HIS A 133 -4.27 -13.38 -0.56
C HIS A 133 -5.10 -12.95 0.64
N TYR A 134 -5.98 -11.99 0.43
CA TYR A 134 -6.88 -11.50 1.46
C TYR A 134 -8.31 -11.42 0.90
N GLU A 135 -9.24 -12.11 1.57
CA GLU A 135 -10.60 -12.32 1.07
C GLU A 135 -10.60 -12.88 -0.36
N ASN A 136 -11.18 -12.16 -1.32
CA ASN A 136 -11.20 -12.55 -2.74
C ASN A 136 -10.14 -11.81 -3.58
N ASN A 137 -9.19 -11.15 -2.94
CA ASN A 137 -8.20 -10.30 -3.58
C ASN A 137 -6.81 -10.90 -3.53
N MET A 138 -6.09 -10.84 -4.65
CA MET A 138 -4.68 -11.16 -4.73
C MET A 138 -3.86 -9.88 -4.79
N ILE A 139 -2.99 -9.67 -3.82
CA ILE A 139 -2.07 -8.54 -3.73
C ILE A 139 -0.69 -9.02 -4.16
N PHE A 140 -0.14 -8.42 -5.20
CA PHE A 140 1.15 -8.82 -5.80
C PHE A 140 1.98 -7.61 -6.23
N GLY A 141 3.12 -7.85 -6.87
CA GLY A 141 3.97 -6.81 -7.43
C GLY A 141 4.55 -5.84 -6.40
N ALA A 142 4.60 -4.56 -6.74
CA ALA A 142 5.18 -3.53 -5.86
C ALA A 142 4.42 -3.39 -4.53
N THR A 143 3.10 -3.47 -4.56
CA THR A 143 2.25 -3.38 -3.36
C THR A 143 2.60 -4.48 -2.36
N ALA A 144 2.70 -5.73 -2.81
CA ALA A 144 3.06 -6.85 -1.94
C ALA A 144 4.49 -6.74 -1.41
N ARG A 145 5.44 -6.25 -2.21
CA ARG A 145 6.82 -6.03 -1.74
C ARG A 145 6.89 -4.95 -0.67
N ILE A 146 6.15 -3.85 -0.84
CA ILE A 146 6.07 -2.78 0.17
C ILE A 146 5.46 -3.32 1.46
N LEU A 147 4.35 -4.07 1.38
CA LEU A 147 3.73 -4.72 2.53
C LEU A 147 4.68 -5.70 3.23
N ASN A 148 5.41 -6.51 2.47
CA ASN A 148 6.39 -7.44 3.02
C ASN A 148 7.55 -6.72 3.72
N ASN A 149 8.08 -5.66 3.13
CA ASN A 149 9.13 -4.84 3.74
C ASN A 149 8.63 -4.16 5.02
N PHE A 150 7.39 -3.67 5.01
CA PHE A 150 6.76 -3.10 6.19
C PHE A 150 6.55 -4.16 7.28
N ALA A 151 6.08 -5.36 6.92
CA ALA A 151 5.96 -6.47 7.86
C ALA A 151 7.31 -6.82 8.53
N CYS A 152 8.40 -6.88 7.75
CA CYS A 152 9.73 -7.11 8.29
C CYS A 152 10.18 -5.99 9.26
N LEU A 153 9.77 -4.75 9.00
CA LEU A 153 10.10 -3.62 9.86
C LEU A 153 9.36 -3.67 11.19
N ILE A 154 8.07 -4.05 11.19
CA ILE A 154 7.23 -4.08 12.40
C ILE A 154 7.22 -5.44 13.11
N ASP A 155 7.88 -6.45 12.59
CA ASP A 155 7.97 -7.75 13.24
C ASP A 155 8.79 -7.61 14.53
N SER A 156 8.10 -7.62 15.67
CA SER A 156 8.70 -7.48 17.01
C SER A 156 9.78 -8.52 17.32
N ARG A 157 9.81 -9.64 16.58
CA ARG A 157 10.86 -10.66 16.72
C ARG A 157 12.22 -10.19 16.18
N ASN A 158 12.23 -9.14 15.36
CA ASN A 158 13.44 -8.52 14.81
C ASN A 158 13.87 -7.28 15.61
N LEU A 159 13.07 -6.87 16.60
CA LEU A 159 13.43 -5.79 17.53
C LEU A 159 14.22 -6.40 18.70
N GLU A 160 15.42 -6.95 18.42
CA GLU A 160 16.40 -7.14 19.47
C GLU A 160 16.81 -5.76 19.97
N GLU A 161 16.63 -5.52 21.26
CA GLU A 161 17.08 -4.30 21.90
C GLU A 161 18.57 -4.10 21.58
N PRO A 162 19.01 -2.89 21.17
CA PRO A 162 20.43 -2.61 21.08
C PRO A 162 21.05 -2.75 22.46
N ALA A 163 22.02 -3.64 22.55
CA ALA A 163 22.80 -3.90 23.77
C ALA A 163 23.49 -2.64 24.29
#